data_084b4d2b9e5a2eaced0e74ec2cd5c946
#
_entry.id   084b4d2b9e5a2eaced0e74ec2cd5c946
#
_cell.length_a   1.000
_cell.length_b   1.000
_cell.length_c   1.000
_cell.angle_alpha   90.00
_cell.angle_beta   90.00
_cell.angle_gamma   90.00
#
_symmetry.space_group_name_H-M   'P 1'
#
loop_
_entity.id
_entity.type
_entity.pdbx_description
1 polymer ?
#
loop_
_entity_poly.entity_id
_entity_poly.type
_entity_poly.pdbx_seq_one_letter_code
_entity_poly.pdbx_strand_id
1 'polypeptide(L)'
;MDTVIDLGSSKVKITTFDQKKKIISHLSEKIDDKENFEEISSIIKKLIKNSEKEISNHIEDINLLFDDSNFFTIDISIKKRIDHIKLPNDLKTEACRECTQIINSYYKDLKIIQFFTSCIKVDKIELKKIPNDLKDHSDIIFELKFLCISIENYSHLKNIFSKNNLEIKNCL
;
A
#
# COMPACT_ATOMS: atom_id res chain seq x y z
N MET A 1 -7.59 3.51 -17.61
CA MET A 1 -7.42 4.85 -17.02
C MET A 1 -7.10 4.63 -15.54
N ASP A 2 -6.09 5.30 -15.01
CA ASP A 2 -5.67 5.14 -13.63
C ASP A 2 -5.78 6.49 -12.91
N THR A 3 -6.48 6.52 -11.79
CA THR A 3 -6.62 7.74 -10.97
C THR A 3 -5.88 7.56 -9.65
N VAL A 4 -5.07 8.55 -9.31
CA VAL A 4 -4.32 8.62 -8.05
C VAL A 4 -4.82 9.81 -7.25
N ILE A 5 -5.18 9.58 -5.99
CA ILE A 5 -5.45 10.63 -5.01
C ILE A 5 -4.28 10.67 -4.04
N ASP A 6 -3.64 11.83 -3.94
CA ASP A 6 -2.59 12.13 -2.97
C ASP A 6 -3.22 12.97 -1.84
N LEU A 7 -3.41 12.34 -0.70
CA LEU A 7 -3.90 12.96 0.52
C LEU A 7 -2.72 13.37 1.39
N GLY A 8 -2.15 14.53 1.07
CA GLY A 8 -1.04 15.09 1.83
C GLY A 8 -1.51 15.89 3.05
N SER A 9 -0.55 16.32 3.87
CA SER A 9 -0.82 17.06 5.12
C SER A 9 -1.43 18.46 4.95
N SER A 10 -1.30 19.06 3.77
CA SER A 10 -1.75 20.44 3.50
C SER A 10 -2.63 20.58 2.28
N LYS A 11 -2.77 19.54 1.48
CA LYS A 11 -3.59 19.57 0.27
C LYS A 11 -3.96 18.15 -0.19
N VAL A 12 -5.12 18.05 -0.84
CA VAL A 12 -5.54 16.89 -1.64
C VAL A 12 -5.18 17.16 -3.08
N LYS A 13 -4.58 16.18 -3.77
CA LYS A 13 -4.34 16.21 -5.20
C LYS A 13 -5.03 15.02 -5.85
N ILE A 14 -5.58 15.22 -7.02
CA ILE A 14 -6.07 14.15 -7.89
C ILE A 14 -5.35 14.22 -9.22
N THR A 15 -4.84 13.09 -9.67
CA THR A 15 -4.17 12.97 -10.96
C THR A 15 -4.72 11.76 -11.69
N THR A 16 -5.23 11.97 -12.90
CA THR A 16 -5.73 10.91 -13.75
C THR A 16 -4.82 10.73 -14.96
N PHE A 17 -4.52 9.47 -15.26
CA PHE A 17 -3.63 9.04 -16.35
C PHE A 17 -4.43 8.27 -17.39
N ASP A 18 -4.05 8.44 -18.66
CA ASP A 18 -4.53 7.60 -19.75
C ASP A 18 -3.84 6.22 -19.74
N GLN A 19 -4.20 5.36 -20.71
CA GLN A 19 -3.58 4.04 -20.88
C GLN A 19 -2.09 4.11 -21.23
N LYS A 20 -1.61 5.24 -21.74
CA LYS A 20 -0.20 5.49 -22.08
C LYS A 20 0.57 6.17 -20.95
N LYS A 21 -0.02 6.23 -19.73
CA LYS A 21 0.56 6.88 -18.56
C LYS A 21 0.80 8.40 -18.71
N LYS A 22 0.07 9.07 -19.61
CA LYS A 22 0.06 10.53 -19.71
C LYS A 22 -0.99 11.10 -18.77
N ILE A 23 -0.66 12.22 -18.13
CA ILE A 23 -1.59 12.97 -17.29
C ILE A 23 -2.64 13.61 -18.19
N ILE A 24 -3.92 13.34 -17.92
CA ILE A 24 -5.09 13.88 -18.61
C ILE A 24 -5.93 14.81 -17.72
N SER A 25 -5.78 14.71 -16.40
CA SER A 25 -6.33 15.67 -15.43
C SER A 25 -5.40 15.76 -14.24
N HIS A 26 -5.18 16.98 -13.72
CA HIS A 26 -4.45 17.20 -12.48
C HIS A 26 -5.05 18.40 -11.72
N LEU A 27 -5.65 18.10 -10.59
CA LEU A 27 -6.32 19.08 -9.75
C LEU A 27 -5.79 19.00 -8.32
N SER A 28 -5.80 20.13 -7.62
CA SER A 28 -5.44 20.17 -6.20
C SER A 28 -6.23 21.20 -5.43
N GLU A 29 -6.48 20.93 -4.15
CA GLU A 29 -7.13 21.87 -3.22
C GLU A 29 -6.43 21.80 -1.87
N LYS A 30 -6.36 22.94 -1.17
CA LYS A 30 -5.76 23.01 0.17
C LYS A 30 -6.70 22.38 1.20
N ILE A 31 -6.11 21.84 2.24
CA ILE A 31 -6.78 21.40 3.46
C ILE A 31 -6.42 22.43 4.53
N ASP A 32 -7.41 22.96 5.21
CA ASP A 32 -7.20 23.87 6.33
C ASP A 32 -6.99 23.08 7.62
N ASP A 33 -7.75 21.98 7.81
CA ASP A 33 -7.62 21.08 8.95
C ASP A 33 -7.61 19.61 8.50
N LYS A 34 -6.44 18.97 8.60
CA LYS A 34 -6.27 17.55 8.23
C LYS A 34 -7.02 16.56 9.12
N GLU A 35 -7.48 16.97 10.30
CA GLU A 35 -8.28 16.14 11.21
C GLU A 35 -9.78 16.28 10.93
N ASN A 36 -10.17 17.26 10.09
CA ASN A 36 -11.53 17.45 9.67
C ASN A 36 -11.90 16.55 8.48
N PHE A 37 -12.36 15.34 8.78
CA PHE A 37 -12.76 14.36 7.77
C PHE A 37 -13.93 14.81 6.88
N GLU A 38 -14.82 15.71 7.37
CA GLU A 38 -15.92 16.24 6.56
C GLU A 38 -15.41 17.20 5.50
N GLU A 39 -14.46 18.06 5.87
CA GLU A 39 -13.79 18.96 4.93
C GLU A 39 -13.05 18.15 3.85
N ILE A 40 -12.24 17.16 4.24
CA ILE A 40 -11.51 16.29 3.32
C ILE A 40 -12.49 15.59 2.36
N SER A 41 -13.58 15.05 2.87
CA SER A 41 -14.60 14.38 2.04
C SER A 41 -15.24 15.33 1.03
N SER A 42 -15.53 16.58 1.44
CA SER A 42 -16.06 17.62 0.56
C SER A 42 -15.08 18.01 -0.54
N ILE A 43 -13.80 18.18 -0.19
CA ILE A 43 -12.72 18.47 -1.14
C ILE A 43 -12.58 17.35 -2.16
N ILE A 44 -12.53 16.09 -1.71
CA ILE A 44 -12.44 14.91 -2.58
C ILE A 44 -13.61 14.89 -3.56
N LYS A 45 -14.84 15.07 -3.07
CA LYS A 45 -16.04 15.10 -3.90
C LYS A 45 -15.97 16.16 -5.00
N LYS A 46 -15.51 17.37 -4.63
CA LYS A 46 -15.35 18.49 -5.58
C LYS A 46 -14.28 18.16 -6.64
N LEU A 47 -13.11 17.67 -6.21
CA LEU A 47 -12.01 17.35 -7.10
C LEU A 47 -12.37 16.20 -8.07
N ILE A 48 -13.01 15.14 -7.58
CA ILE A 48 -13.50 14.03 -8.42
C ILE A 48 -14.46 14.56 -9.49
N LYS A 49 -15.50 15.31 -9.07
CA LYS A 49 -16.49 15.87 -10.01
C LYS A 49 -15.84 16.74 -11.09
N ASN A 50 -14.83 17.52 -10.73
CA ASN A 50 -14.13 18.37 -11.70
C ASN A 50 -13.23 17.54 -12.62
N SER A 51 -12.50 16.54 -12.10
CA SER A 51 -11.70 15.64 -12.90
C SER A 51 -12.56 14.84 -13.89
N GLU A 52 -13.70 14.30 -13.45
CA GLU A 52 -14.65 13.60 -14.32
C GLU A 52 -15.16 14.46 -15.47
N LYS A 53 -15.41 15.76 -15.22
CA LYS A 53 -15.78 16.71 -16.29
C LYS A 53 -14.64 16.90 -17.30
N GLU A 54 -13.38 17.02 -16.83
CA GLU A 54 -12.24 17.19 -17.70
C GLU A 54 -12.00 15.98 -18.58
N ILE A 55 -12.11 14.78 -18.00
CA ILE A 55 -11.85 13.52 -18.70
C ILE A 55 -13.08 12.97 -19.44
N SER A 56 -14.28 13.56 -19.23
CA SER A 56 -15.56 13.09 -19.77
C SER A 56 -15.84 11.61 -19.46
N ASN A 57 -15.42 11.14 -18.28
CA ASN A 57 -15.61 9.76 -17.84
C ASN A 57 -15.76 9.70 -16.32
N HIS A 58 -16.42 8.64 -15.82
CA HIS A 58 -16.64 8.43 -14.40
C HIS A 58 -15.43 7.75 -13.74
N ILE A 59 -15.13 8.12 -12.50
CA ILE A 59 -14.05 7.57 -11.69
C ILE A 59 -14.67 6.71 -10.59
N GLU A 60 -14.46 5.40 -10.64
CA GLU A 60 -14.94 4.45 -9.63
C GLU A 60 -13.80 3.95 -8.73
N ASP A 61 -12.62 3.76 -9.34
CA ASP A 61 -11.46 3.15 -8.73
C ASP A 61 -10.31 4.14 -8.59
N ILE A 62 -9.66 4.11 -7.42
CA ILE A 62 -8.52 4.99 -7.14
C ILE A 62 -7.34 4.22 -6.54
N ASN A 63 -6.15 4.76 -6.78
CA ASN A 63 -4.96 4.45 -6.01
C ASN A 63 -4.76 5.59 -5.00
N LEU A 64 -4.66 5.28 -3.73
CA LEU A 64 -4.52 6.24 -2.66
C LEU A 64 -3.06 6.36 -2.24
N LEU A 65 -2.50 7.58 -2.34
CA LEU A 65 -1.28 7.99 -1.67
C LEU A 65 -1.67 8.82 -0.45
N PHE A 66 -1.16 8.48 0.70
CA PHE A 66 -1.40 9.31 1.88
C PHE A 66 -0.23 9.26 2.84
N ASP A 67 0.01 10.40 3.49
CA ASP A 67 1.01 10.55 4.52
C ASP A 67 0.29 10.75 5.85
N ASP A 68 0.38 9.76 6.73
CA ASP A 68 -0.20 9.80 8.06
C ASP A 68 0.89 9.56 9.10
N SER A 69 0.99 10.47 10.08
CA SER A 69 1.88 10.32 11.24
C SER A 69 1.56 9.09 12.11
N ASN A 70 0.39 8.48 11.89
CA ASN A 70 -0.05 7.28 12.59
C ASN A 70 0.39 5.97 11.89
N PHE A 71 1.17 6.07 10.80
CA PHE A 71 1.83 4.90 10.25
C PHE A 71 3.00 4.47 11.11
N PHE A 72 3.14 3.20 11.25
CA PHE A 72 4.34 2.60 11.83
C PHE A 72 4.73 1.33 11.08
N THR A 73 5.98 0.95 11.24
CA THR A 73 6.53 -0.21 10.56
C THR A 73 6.82 -1.33 11.56
N ILE A 74 6.54 -2.57 11.13
CA ILE A 74 6.94 -3.78 11.84
C ILE A 74 7.96 -4.49 10.96
N ASP A 75 9.16 -4.67 11.51
CA ASP A 75 10.24 -5.40 10.86
C ASP A 75 10.29 -6.82 11.40
N ILE A 76 10.23 -7.83 10.52
CA ILE A 76 10.30 -9.25 10.90
C ILE A 76 11.35 -9.93 10.03
N SER A 77 12.24 -10.66 10.70
CA SER A 77 13.15 -11.59 10.05
C SER A 77 12.64 -13.01 10.18
N ILE A 78 12.48 -13.71 9.08
CA ILE A 78 12.06 -15.10 9.07
C ILE A 78 13.06 -15.96 8.30
N LYS A 79 13.47 -17.07 8.92
CA LYS A 79 14.38 -18.04 8.33
C LYS A 79 13.60 -19.19 7.74
N LYS A 80 13.94 -19.55 6.52
CA LYS A 80 13.43 -20.74 5.82
C LYS A 80 14.60 -21.62 5.39
N ARG A 81 14.36 -22.93 5.37
CA ARG A 81 15.30 -23.89 4.81
C ARG A 81 14.84 -24.28 3.42
N ILE A 82 15.78 -24.37 2.49
CA ILE A 82 15.51 -24.80 1.13
C ILE A 82 15.47 -26.33 1.09
N ASP A 83 14.32 -26.85 0.69
CA ASP A 83 14.16 -28.27 0.38
C ASP A 83 13.95 -28.41 -1.13
N HIS A 84 14.38 -29.49 -1.72
CA HIS A 84 14.31 -29.80 -3.16
C HIS A 84 12.97 -29.56 -3.85
N ILE A 85 11.90 -29.43 -3.09
CA ILE A 85 10.51 -29.44 -3.58
C ILE A 85 9.94 -28.03 -3.79
N LYS A 86 10.53 -26.97 -3.17
CA LYS A 86 9.95 -25.62 -3.20
C LYS A 86 10.76 -24.67 -4.06
N LEU A 87 10.06 -23.99 -4.98
CA LEU A 87 10.66 -22.89 -5.73
C LEU A 87 10.96 -21.71 -4.82
N PRO A 88 12.04 -20.94 -5.05
CA PRO A 88 12.42 -19.80 -4.22
C PRO A 88 11.30 -18.74 -4.03
N ASN A 89 10.48 -18.53 -5.06
CA ASN A 89 9.34 -17.60 -4.98
C ASN A 89 8.23 -18.10 -4.06
N ASP A 90 8.02 -19.42 -3.97
CA ASP A 90 7.04 -20.02 -3.07
C ASP A 90 7.46 -19.84 -1.61
N LEU A 91 8.76 -19.96 -1.33
CA LEU A 91 9.33 -19.71 0.00
C LEU A 91 9.12 -18.25 0.45
N LYS A 92 9.29 -17.30 -0.46
CA LYS A 92 9.01 -15.88 -0.17
C LYS A 92 7.53 -15.66 0.14
N THR A 93 6.65 -16.22 -0.66
CA THR A 93 5.18 -16.11 -0.45
C THR A 93 4.75 -16.74 0.87
N GLU A 94 5.31 -17.89 1.21
CA GLU A 94 5.08 -18.56 2.48
C GLU A 94 5.58 -17.72 3.67
N ALA A 95 6.80 -17.17 3.56
CA ALA A 95 7.38 -16.30 4.57
C ALA A 95 6.50 -15.05 4.81
N CYS A 96 6.05 -14.40 3.75
CA CYS A 96 5.13 -13.25 3.85
C CYS A 96 3.82 -13.63 4.53
N ARG A 97 3.23 -14.76 4.17
CA ARG A 97 1.99 -15.25 4.78
C ARG A 97 2.15 -15.53 6.28
N GLU A 98 3.22 -16.20 6.68
CA GLU A 98 3.50 -16.49 8.09
C GLU A 98 3.70 -15.21 8.90
N CYS A 99 4.51 -14.26 8.39
CA CYS A 99 4.71 -12.98 9.04
C CYS A 99 3.40 -12.20 9.17
N THR A 100 2.54 -12.21 8.15
CA THR A 100 1.21 -11.60 8.20
C THR A 100 0.34 -12.25 9.28
N GLN A 101 0.36 -13.58 9.41
CA GLN A 101 -0.37 -14.29 10.47
C GLN A 101 0.16 -13.95 11.85
N ILE A 102 1.47 -13.83 12.03
CA ILE A 102 2.10 -13.41 13.29
C ILE A 102 1.62 -12.01 13.64
N ILE A 103 1.73 -11.03 12.74
CA ILE A 103 1.28 -9.66 12.99
C ILE A 103 -0.20 -9.65 13.39
N ASN A 104 -1.06 -10.27 12.63
CA ASN A 104 -2.50 -10.30 12.90
C ASN A 104 -2.88 -11.02 14.22
N SER A 105 -2.03 -11.94 14.72
CA SER A 105 -2.27 -12.62 15.98
C SER A 105 -1.93 -11.76 17.19
N TYR A 106 -0.87 -10.94 17.09
CA TYR A 106 -0.38 -10.09 18.18
C TYR A 106 -0.99 -8.69 18.17
N TYR A 107 -1.31 -8.16 17.00
CA TYR A 107 -1.80 -6.79 16.80
C TYR A 107 -3.15 -6.79 16.11
N LYS A 108 -4.20 -7.07 16.89
CA LYS A 108 -5.59 -7.20 16.38
C LYS A 108 -6.21 -5.90 15.93
N ASP A 109 -5.69 -4.78 16.39
CA ASP A 109 -6.13 -3.41 16.12
C ASP A 109 -5.39 -2.78 14.94
N LEU A 110 -4.50 -3.53 14.28
CA LEU A 110 -3.73 -3.07 13.14
C LEU A 110 -4.22 -3.62 11.82
N LYS A 111 -4.13 -2.78 10.80
CA LYS A 111 -4.28 -3.13 9.40
C LYS A 111 -2.92 -3.04 8.71
N ILE A 112 -2.48 -4.12 8.10
CA ILE A 112 -1.33 -4.12 7.18
C ILE A 112 -1.81 -3.47 5.88
N ILE A 113 -1.13 -2.39 5.47
CA ILE A 113 -1.39 -1.66 4.23
C ILE A 113 -0.52 -2.22 3.12
N GLN A 114 0.77 -2.41 3.41
CA GLN A 114 1.76 -2.86 2.45
C GLN A 114 2.89 -3.59 3.14
N PHE A 115 3.62 -4.40 2.39
CA PHE A 115 4.89 -4.97 2.86
C PHE A 115 5.93 -4.99 1.76
N PHE A 116 7.19 -4.92 2.15
CA PHE A 116 8.34 -5.05 1.24
C PHE A 116 9.38 -5.97 1.83
N THR A 117 10.14 -6.58 0.92
CA THR A 117 11.35 -7.30 1.30
C THR A 117 12.49 -6.28 1.38
N SER A 118 12.99 -6.01 2.58
CA SER A 118 14.11 -5.09 2.78
C SER A 118 15.45 -5.76 2.48
N CYS A 119 15.57 -7.06 2.82
CA CYS A 119 16.79 -7.81 2.58
C CYS A 119 16.49 -9.31 2.40
N ILE A 120 17.31 -9.97 1.62
CA ILE A 120 17.33 -11.44 1.47
C ILE A 120 18.76 -11.90 1.74
N LYS A 121 18.94 -12.87 2.65
CA LYS A 121 20.25 -13.48 2.93
C LYS A 121 20.19 -14.97 2.65
N VAL A 122 21.15 -15.48 1.92
CA VAL A 122 21.35 -16.92 1.69
C VAL A 122 22.70 -17.31 2.27
N ASP A 123 22.72 -18.26 3.20
CA ASP A 123 23.94 -18.70 3.89
C ASP A 123 24.79 -17.53 4.43
N LYS A 124 24.10 -16.51 4.99
CA LYS A 124 24.65 -15.24 5.52
C LYS A 124 25.12 -14.21 4.48
N ILE A 125 24.99 -14.49 3.18
CA ILE A 125 25.33 -13.55 2.11
C ILE A 125 24.06 -12.76 1.73
N GLU A 126 24.17 -11.44 1.76
CA GLU A 126 23.07 -10.56 1.36
C GLU A 126 22.94 -10.51 -0.16
N LEU A 127 21.71 -10.64 -0.66
CA LEU A 127 21.40 -10.70 -2.07
C LEU A 127 20.23 -9.75 -2.40
N LYS A 128 20.28 -9.16 -3.59
CA LYS A 128 19.17 -8.32 -4.10
C LYS A 128 17.98 -9.15 -4.62
N LYS A 129 18.26 -10.36 -5.07
CA LYS A 129 17.27 -11.31 -5.61
C LYS A 129 17.64 -12.71 -5.18
N ILE A 130 16.65 -13.59 -5.10
CA ILE A 130 16.86 -15.00 -4.83
C ILE A 130 17.47 -15.63 -6.08
N PRO A 131 18.66 -16.29 -5.99
CA PRO A 131 19.22 -17.05 -7.10
C PRO A 131 18.32 -18.22 -7.50
N ASN A 132 18.34 -18.57 -8.79
CA ASN A 132 17.57 -19.72 -9.27
C ASN A 132 18.27 -21.08 -8.98
N ASP A 133 19.56 -21.03 -8.69
CA ASP A 133 20.48 -22.18 -8.51
C ASP A 133 20.87 -22.39 -7.04
N LEU A 134 19.92 -22.21 -6.15
CA LEU A 134 20.14 -22.39 -4.72
C LEU A 134 20.48 -23.86 -4.41
N LYS A 135 21.50 -24.04 -3.57
CA LYS A 135 21.86 -25.38 -3.09
C LYS A 135 20.81 -25.90 -2.11
N ASP A 136 20.57 -27.23 -2.18
CA ASP A 136 19.74 -27.88 -1.17
C ASP A 136 20.29 -27.67 0.23
N HIS A 137 19.34 -27.56 1.18
CA HIS A 137 19.62 -27.34 2.59
C HIS A 137 20.27 -25.98 2.92
N SER A 138 20.38 -25.04 1.95
CA SER A 138 20.75 -23.65 2.28
C SER A 138 19.70 -22.99 3.14
N ASP A 139 20.16 -22.11 4.04
CA ASP A 139 19.28 -21.27 4.84
C ASP A 139 19.00 -19.96 4.11
N ILE A 140 17.72 -19.62 3.98
CA ILE A 140 17.28 -18.34 3.44
C ILE A 140 16.67 -17.50 4.58
N ILE A 141 17.08 -16.25 4.72
CA ILE A 141 16.49 -15.29 5.64
C ILE A 141 15.83 -14.20 4.83
N PHE A 142 14.55 -13.96 5.09
CA PHE A 142 13.81 -12.82 4.57
C PHE A 142 13.66 -11.77 5.66
N GLU A 143 14.16 -10.58 5.40
CA GLU A 143 13.88 -9.41 6.23
C GLU A 143 12.73 -8.65 5.58
N LEU A 144 11.57 -8.67 6.22
CA LEU A 144 10.32 -8.11 5.72
C LEU A 144 9.94 -6.90 6.58
N LYS A 145 9.54 -5.83 5.91
CA LYS A 145 9.03 -4.63 6.55
C LYS A 145 7.54 -4.49 6.19
N PHE A 146 6.70 -4.39 7.19
CA PHE A 146 5.26 -4.21 7.06
C PHE A 146 4.88 -2.79 7.45
N LEU A 147 4.20 -2.08 6.57
CA LEU A 147 3.60 -0.79 6.85
C LEU A 147 2.20 -1.03 7.41
N CYS A 148 1.95 -0.51 8.60
CA CYS A 148 0.71 -0.73 9.34
C CYS A 148 0.06 0.59 9.76
N ILE A 149 -1.27 0.56 9.92
CA ILE A 149 -2.09 1.65 10.45
C ILE A 149 -3.12 1.05 11.41
N SER A 150 -3.67 1.85 12.33
CA SER A 150 -4.79 1.38 13.15
C SER A 150 -6.02 1.07 12.27
N ILE A 151 -6.78 0.05 12.65
CA ILE A 151 -8.04 -0.30 11.97
C ILE A 151 -9.02 0.87 12.01
N GLU A 152 -9.03 1.64 13.08
CA GLU A 152 -9.88 2.82 13.23
C GLU A 152 -9.56 3.86 12.16
N ASN A 153 -8.30 4.29 12.06
CA ASN A 153 -7.85 5.27 11.05
C ASN A 153 -8.09 4.75 9.61
N TYR A 154 -7.81 3.48 9.36
CA TYR A 154 -8.10 2.87 8.07
C TYR A 154 -9.60 2.89 7.74
N SER A 155 -10.45 2.62 8.73
CA SER A 155 -11.90 2.64 8.57
C SER A 155 -12.42 4.05 8.29
N HIS A 156 -11.87 5.06 8.96
CA HIS A 156 -12.18 6.47 8.66
C HIS A 156 -11.82 6.84 7.22
N LEU A 157 -10.60 6.52 6.78
CA LEU A 157 -10.19 6.73 5.38
C LEU A 157 -11.13 6.03 4.40
N LYS A 158 -11.40 4.74 4.61
CA LYS A 158 -12.29 3.97 3.76
C LYS A 158 -13.67 4.60 3.66
N ASN A 159 -14.21 5.08 4.76
CA ASN A 159 -15.53 5.73 4.82
C ASN A 159 -15.59 7.03 4.00
N ILE A 160 -14.50 7.83 4.01
CA ILE A 160 -14.43 9.06 3.20
C ILE A 160 -14.60 8.72 1.71
N PHE A 161 -13.87 7.70 1.23
CA PHE A 161 -13.91 7.33 -0.19
C PHE A 161 -15.22 6.63 -0.55
N SER A 162 -15.72 5.73 0.29
CA SER A 162 -17.00 5.03 0.05
C SER A 162 -18.20 6.00 -0.02
N LYS A 163 -18.22 7.06 0.82
CA LYS A 163 -19.24 8.11 0.74
C LYS A 163 -19.23 8.88 -0.59
N ASN A 164 -18.12 8.85 -1.29
CA ASN A 164 -17.96 9.46 -2.60
C ASN A 164 -18.05 8.44 -3.76
N ASN A 165 -18.54 7.22 -3.50
CA ASN A 165 -18.66 6.12 -4.45
C ASN A 165 -17.31 5.72 -5.09
N LEU A 166 -16.22 5.81 -4.32
CA LEU A 166 -14.88 5.46 -4.76
C LEU A 166 -14.41 4.19 -4.07
N GLU A 167 -13.82 3.28 -4.83
CA GLU A 167 -13.14 2.09 -4.32
C GLU A 167 -11.63 2.28 -4.32
N ILE A 168 -11.00 2.02 -3.17
CA ILE A 168 -9.54 2.07 -3.05
C ILE A 168 -8.98 0.73 -3.53
N LYS A 169 -8.34 0.72 -4.71
CA LYS A 169 -7.64 -0.46 -5.24
C LYS A 169 -6.32 -0.72 -4.53
N ASN A 170 -5.53 0.33 -4.38
CA ASN A 170 -4.23 0.25 -3.72
C ASN A 170 -4.04 1.44 -2.80
N CYS A 171 -3.39 1.19 -1.66
CA CYS A 171 -2.80 2.21 -0.79
C CYS A 171 -1.28 2.17 -0.97
N LEU A 172 -0.66 3.32 -1.23
CA LEU A 172 0.76 3.47 -1.53
C LEU A 172 1.39 4.48 -0.56
#